data_72352b7f9869efebeafce39a3921b98c
#
_entry.id   72352b7f9869efebeafce39a3921b98c
#
_cell.length_a   1.000
_cell.length_b   1.000
_cell.length_c   1.000
_cell.angle_alpha   90.00
_cell.angle_beta   90.00
_cell.angle_gamma   90.00
#
_symmetry.space_group_name_H-M   'P 1'
#
loop_
_entity.id
_entity.type
_entity.pdbx_description
1 polymer ?
#
loop_
_entity_poly.entity_id
_entity_poly.type
_entity_poly.pdbx_seq_one_letter_code
_entity_poly.pdbx_strand_id
1 'polypeptide(L)'
;MKWFRKQTAPAGASVQLRETGHHPFGLLGQYVPMRSGEIRLYRAVREAVPVVDAAIYKLIRMVGGVTAACSDPAAERGLGEFLRTVPAGRGQYGVNAFLEGYLDALLTCGRAIGEIVPAAGNREIAAVLWGRVEDIEIREGDHPLAFTICGPDEQGRMGPLPCQDLLLFTPLNPEADSPYGVSLLRGLPFLTDILMKIYHTIGINWERCGSLRFAVTCRDDGNGQAEERSRMLAGEWSRAMQDTRSGSVRDFVAVGDVDIQV
;
A
#
# COMPACT_ATOMS: atom_id res chain seq x y z
N MET A 1 -39.98 40.90 5.20
CA MET A 1 -38.54 40.75 4.86
C MET A 1 -38.05 39.45 5.39
N LYS A 2 -37.89 38.42 4.56
CA LYS A 2 -37.38 37.08 4.97
C LYS A 2 -35.90 37.03 4.68
N TRP A 3 -35.11 36.87 5.72
CA TRP A 3 -33.68 36.69 5.62
C TRP A 3 -33.37 35.27 5.13
N PHE A 4 -32.71 35.16 4.02
CA PHE A 4 -32.13 33.88 3.55
C PHE A 4 -30.98 33.51 4.45
N ARG A 5 -31.20 32.48 5.28
CA ARG A 5 -30.15 31.81 6.02
C ARG A 5 -29.36 30.95 5.05
N LYS A 6 -28.16 31.39 4.71
CA LYS A 6 -27.21 30.61 3.93
C LYS A 6 -26.90 29.32 4.69
N GLN A 7 -27.41 28.19 4.23
CA GLN A 7 -26.98 26.90 4.72
C GLN A 7 -25.51 26.73 4.34
N THR A 8 -24.64 26.82 5.31
CA THR A 8 -23.27 26.31 5.18
C THR A 8 -23.36 24.80 5.06
N ALA A 9 -23.03 24.29 3.90
CA ALA A 9 -22.81 22.86 3.72
C ALA A 9 -21.81 22.40 4.80
N PRO A 10 -22.02 21.23 5.43
CA PRO A 10 -21.02 20.67 6.32
C PRO A 10 -19.74 20.57 5.53
N ALA A 11 -18.68 21.18 6.04
CA ALA A 11 -17.36 20.98 5.51
C ALA A 11 -17.08 19.49 5.60
N GLY A 12 -17.21 18.81 4.47
CA GLY A 12 -16.72 17.44 4.36
C GLY A 12 -15.28 17.48 4.84
N ALA A 13 -14.99 16.74 5.89
CA ALA A 13 -13.63 16.49 6.29
C ALA A 13 -12.97 15.74 5.13
N SER A 14 -12.49 16.51 4.14
CA SER A 14 -11.48 15.98 3.26
C SER A 14 -10.31 15.63 4.20
N VAL A 15 -10.02 14.37 4.34
CA VAL A 15 -8.73 13.91 4.83
C VAL A 15 -7.75 14.42 3.80
N GLN A 16 -7.32 15.65 4.00
CA GLN A 16 -6.31 16.22 3.15
C GLN A 16 -5.03 15.49 3.50
N LEU A 17 -4.59 14.62 2.61
CA LEU A 17 -3.17 14.32 2.41
C LEU A 17 -2.31 15.60 2.28
N ARG A 18 -2.92 16.76 2.35
CA ARG A 18 -2.36 18.09 2.20
C ARG A 18 -1.67 18.61 3.46
N GLU A 19 -1.89 17.97 4.61
CA GLU A 19 -1.12 18.31 5.82
C GLU A 19 0.26 17.69 5.83
N THR A 20 0.51 16.75 4.98
CA THR A 20 1.87 16.41 4.66
C THR A 20 2.42 17.50 3.73
N GLY A 21 2.61 18.69 4.23
CA GLY A 21 3.54 19.66 3.65
C GLY A 21 4.95 19.08 3.50
N HIS A 22 5.09 17.82 3.72
CA HIS A 22 6.27 17.00 3.57
C HIS A 22 6.35 16.38 2.18
N HIS A 23 6.24 17.23 1.17
CA HIS A 23 6.82 16.89 -0.12
C HIS A 23 8.29 16.53 0.14
N PRO A 24 8.78 15.36 -0.31
CA PRO A 24 10.16 14.94 -0.07
C PRO A 24 11.20 15.97 -0.51
N PHE A 25 10.82 16.92 -1.34
CA PHE A 25 11.64 18.03 -1.79
C PHE A 25 11.31 19.39 -1.14
N GLY A 26 10.25 19.48 -0.33
CA GLY A 26 9.76 20.76 0.20
C GLY A 26 10.22 21.11 1.59
N LEU A 27 10.63 20.15 2.40
CA LEU A 27 10.99 20.38 3.80
C LEU A 27 12.10 19.41 4.23
N LEU A 28 13.31 19.74 3.84
CA LEU A 28 14.49 19.23 4.51
C LEU A 28 14.48 19.73 5.95
N GLY A 29 14.00 18.93 6.89
CA GLY A 29 14.20 19.19 8.30
C GLY A 29 12.99 19.12 9.24
N GLN A 30 11.78 18.81 8.78
CA GLN A 30 10.67 18.55 9.69
C GLN A 30 10.27 17.09 9.69
N TYR A 31 10.55 16.41 10.78
CA TYR A 31 10.10 15.05 11.04
C TYR A 31 8.63 15.05 11.48
N VAL A 32 7.83 14.21 10.84
CA VAL A 32 6.48 13.90 11.32
C VAL A 32 6.46 12.43 11.71
N PRO A 33 6.10 12.11 12.96
CA PRO A 33 5.97 10.73 13.38
C PRO A 33 4.98 10.00 12.47
N MET A 34 5.33 8.77 12.10
CA MET A 34 4.50 7.97 11.22
C MET A 34 3.15 7.68 11.88
N ARG A 35 2.10 8.25 11.32
CA ARG A 35 0.72 8.03 11.77
C ARG A 35 0.19 6.75 11.12
N SER A 36 -0.85 6.17 11.71
CA SER A 36 -1.50 4.97 11.17
C SER A 36 -1.97 5.13 9.70
N GLY A 37 -2.32 6.34 9.29
CA GLY A 37 -2.68 6.65 7.90
C GLY A 37 -1.54 6.48 6.90
N GLU A 38 -0.31 6.81 7.26
CA GLU A 38 0.86 6.61 6.41
C GLU A 38 1.19 5.13 6.24
N ILE A 39 1.04 4.34 7.29
CA ILE A 39 1.24 2.89 7.23
C ILE A 39 0.26 2.26 6.25
N ARG A 40 -1.00 2.67 6.27
CA ARG A 40 -2.02 2.21 5.30
C ARG A 40 -1.64 2.58 3.88
N LEU A 41 -1.12 3.79 3.68
CA LEU A 41 -0.64 4.23 2.37
C LEU A 41 0.51 3.36 1.87
N TYR A 42 1.50 3.06 2.71
CA TYR A 42 2.63 2.20 2.31
C TYR A 42 2.19 0.78 1.96
N ARG A 43 1.24 0.22 2.69
CA ARG A 43 0.64 -1.09 2.36
C ARG A 43 -0.10 -1.02 1.02
N ALA A 44 -0.91 0.02 0.80
CA ALA A 44 -1.60 0.23 -0.47
C ALA A 44 -0.64 0.41 -1.65
N VAL A 45 0.50 1.08 -1.46
CA VAL A 45 1.55 1.19 -2.49
C VAL A 45 2.13 -0.17 -2.84
N ARG A 46 2.37 -1.05 -1.86
CA ARG A 46 2.84 -2.42 -2.13
C ARG A 46 1.82 -3.23 -2.92
N GLU A 47 0.53 -3.14 -2.56
CA GLU A 47 -0.55 -3.83 -3.28
C GLU A 47 -0.72 -3.31 -4.71
N ALA A 48 -0.62 -2.00 -4.90
CA ALA A 48 -0.82 -1.37 -6.20
C ALA A 48 0.37 -1.52 -7.16
N VAL A 49 1.60 -1.67 -6.62
CA VAL A 49 2.84 -1.67 -7.40
C VAL A 49 3.65 -2.93 -7.13
N PRO A 50 3.46 -4.00 -7.92
CA PRO A 50 4.07 -5.30 -7.68
C PRO A 50 5.60 -5.29 -7.58
N VAL A 51 6.26 -4.37 -8.28
CA VAL A 51 7.73 -4.24 -8.22
C VAL A 51 8.21 -3.78 -6.84
N VAL A 52 7.45 -2.92 -6.15
CA VAL A 52 7.75 -2.49 -4.79
C VAL A 52 7.61 -3.65 -3.83
N ASP A 53 6.52 -4.40 -3.94
CA ASP A 53 6.28 -5.58 -3.11
C ASP A 53 7.37 -6.64 -3.31
N ALA A 54 7.71 -6.95 -4.57
CA ALA A 54 8.81 -7.86 -4.91
C ALA A 54 10.17 -7.40 -4.34
N ALA A 55 10.45 -6.10 -4.32
CA ALA A 55 11.68 -5.56 -3.75
C ALA A 55 11.73 -5.76 -2.23
N ILE A 56 10.63 -5.50 -1.51
CA ILE A 56 10.56 -5.75 -0.06
C ILE A 56 10.75 -7.24 0.24
N TYR A 57 10.04 -8.13 -0.46
CA TYR A 57 10.26 -9.58 -0.30
C TYR A 57 11.68 -10.01 -0.62
N LYS A 58 12.31 -9.42 -1.61
CA LYS A 58 13.70 -9.70 -1.94
C LYS A 58 14.63 -9.32 -0.79
N LEU A 59 14.43 -8.14 -0.20
CA LEU A 59 15.22 -7.68 0.95
C LEU A 59 15.04 -8.62 2.15
N ILE A 60 13.82 -9.01 2.48
CA ILE A 60 13.53 -9.95 3.58
C ILE A 60 14.27 -11.27 3.35
N ARG A 61 14.20 -11.84 2.15
CA ARG A 61 14.90 -13.08 1.80
C ARG A 61 16.42 -12.94 1.80
N MET A 62 16.96 -11.75 1.52
CA MET A 62 18.41 -11.51 1.58
C MET A 62 18.95 -11.48 3.01
N VAL A 63 18.15 -11.07 3.98
CA VAL A 63 18.50 -11.18 5.41
C VAL A 63 18.64 -12.66 5.80
N GLY A 64 17.88 -13.52 5.11
CA GLY A 64 18.02 -14.96 5.19
C GLY A 64 17.48 -15.57 6.47
N GLY A 65 17.87 -16.82 6.71
CA GLY A 65 17.52 -17.54 7.92
C GLY A 65 18.56 -17.36 9.02
N VAL A 66 18.09 -17.39 10.25
CA VAL A 66 18.97 -17.44 11.42
C VAL A 66 19.44 -18.88 11.63
N THR A 67 20.75 -19.03 11.76
CA THR A 67 21.38 -20.23 12.24
C THR A 67 22.13 -19.89 13.52
N ALA A 68 22.12 -20.78 14.49
CA ALA A 68 22.87 -20.61 15.71
C ALA A 68 23.97 -21.67 15.78
N ALA A 69 25.16 -21.25 16.21
CA ALA A 69 26.26 -22.12 16.51
C ALA A 69 26.64 -22.00 18.00
N CYS A 70 26.89 -23.10 18.65
CA CYS A 70 27.28 -23.14 20.04
C CYS A 70 28.47 -24.06 20.20
N SER A 71 29.36 -23.75 21.16
CA SER A 71 30.53 -24.61 21.49
C SER A 71 30.13 -25.94 22.14
N ASP A 72 28.96 -26.00 22.76
CA ASP A 72 28.38 -27.24 23.30
C ASP A 72 27.42 -27.86 22.26
N PRO A 73 27.72 -29.06 21.75
CA PRO A 73 26.90 -29.77 20.78
C PRO A 73 25.48 -30.11 21.27
N ALA A 74 25.28 -30.24 22.58
CA ALA A 74 23.96 -30.51 23.16
C ALA A 74 23.10 -29.24 23.14
N ALA A 75 23.67 -28.12 23.54
CA ALA A 75 23.02 -26.81 23.49
C ALA A 75 22.73 -26.37 22.05
N GLU A 76 23.66 -26.63 21.11
CA GLU A 76 23.47 -26.34 19.69
C GLU A 76 22.27 -27.08 19.10
N ARG A 77 22.11 -28.35 19.40
CA ARG A 77 20.94 -29.13 18.95
C ARG A 77 19.65 -28.62 19.55
N GLY A 78 19.61 -28.34 20.86
CA GLY A 78 18.43 -27.79 21.53
C GLY A 78 18.05 -26.43 20.97
N LEU A 79 19.03 -25.56 20.75
CA LEU A 79 18.78 -24.24 20.15
C LEU A 79 18.32 -24.36 18.68
N GLY A 80 18.93 -25.25 17.90
CA GLY A 80 18.50 -25.52 16.52
C GLY A 80 17.08 -26.08 16.41
N GLU A 81 16.67 -26.89 17.39
CA GLU A 81 15.30 -27.37 17.49
C GLU A 81 14.33 -26.22 17.83
N PHE A 82 14.66 -25.44 18.86
CA PHE A 82 13.89 -24.24 19.24
C PHE A 82 13.71 -23.28 18.04
N LEU A 83 14.78 -22.95 17.34
CA LEU A 83 14.73 -22.04 16.18
C LEU A 83 13.79 -22.52 15.08
N ARG A 84 13.59 -23.84 14.96
CA ARG A 84 12.70 -24.42 13.93
C ARG A 84 11.26 -24.60 14.42
N THR A 85 11.04 -24.82 15.71
CA THR A 85 9.75 -25.29 16.23
C THR A 85 8.99 -24.28 17.06
N VAL A 86 9.65 -23.20 17.53
CA VAL A 86 8.96 -22.17 18.34
C VAL A 86 7.74 -21.60 17.58
N PRO A 87 6.56 -21.56 18.20
CA PRO A 87 5.40 -20.91 17.60
C PRO A 87 5.67 -19.44 17.34
N ALA A 88 5.43 -19.00 16.10
CA ALA A 88 5.68 -17.63 15.66
C ALA A 88 4.41 -16.89 15.19
N GLY A 89 3.30 -17.59 15.09
CA GLY A 89 2.04 -17.04 14.66
C GLY A 89 0.97 -18.14 14.50
N ARG A 90 -0.17 -17.79 13.93
CA ARG A 90 -1.25 -18.75 13.68
C ARG A 90 -0.83 -19.75 12.61
N GLY A 91 -0.46 -20.98 13.04
CA GLY A 91 0.02 -22.04 12.15
C GLY A 91 1.41 -21.81 11.58
N GLN A 92 2.17 -20.87 12.12
CA GLN A 92 3.54 -20.58 11.72
C GLN A 92 4.50 -20.95 12.84
N TYR A 93 5.62 -21.56 12.47
CA TYR A 93 6.62 -22.06 13.39
C TYR A 93 8.02 -21.65 12.97
N GLY A 94 8.88 -21.49 13.95
CA GLY A 94 10.28 -21.15 13.78
C GLY A 94 10.56 -19.66 13.77
N VAL A 95 11.78 -19.33 14.23
CA VAL A 95 12.24 -17.92 14.29
C VAL A 95 12.31 -17.28 12.91
N ASN A 96 12.53 -18.06 11.86
CA ASN A 96 12.53 -17.51 10.49
C ASN A 96 11.15 -16.98 10.08
N ALA A 97 10.07 -17.67 10.45
CA ALA A 97 8.70 -17.17 10.19
C ALA A 97 8.41 -15.90 10.99
N PHE A 98 8.87 -15.82 12.25
CA PHE A 98 8.81 -14.59 13.02
C PHE A 98 9.56 -13.46 12.33
N LEU A 99 10.82 -13.71 11.89
CA LEU A 99 11.64 -12.69 11.24
C LEU A 99 11.05 -12.21 9.92
N GLU A 100 10.45 -13.08 9.13
CA GLU A 100 9.76 -12.66 7.89
C GLU A 100 8.67 -11.63 8.18
N GLY A 101 7.77 -11.89 9.12
CA GLY A 101 6.72 -10.95 9.51
C GLY A 101 7.25 -9.69 10.20
N TYR A 102 8.26 -9.85 11.05
CA TYR A 102 8.89 -8.75 11.76
C TYR A 102 9.62 -7.78 10.80
N LEU A 103 10.40 -8.33 9.87
CA LEU A 103 11.12 -7.55 8.85
C LEU A 103 10.16 -6.93 7.84
N ASP A 104 9.06 -7.61 7.50
CA ASP A 104 8.02 -7.03 6.65
C ASP A 104 7.46 -5.76 7.27
N ALA A 105 7.10 -5.80 8.54
CA ALA A 105 6.66 -4.62 9.27
C ALA A 105 7.76 -3.54 9.36
N LEU A 106 9.00 -3.95 9.67
CA LEU A 106 10.13 -3.04 9.82
C LEU A 106 10.41 -2.26 8.53
N LEU A 107 10.51 -2.95 7.40
CA LEU A 107 10.85 -2.34 6.10
C LEU A 107 9.68 -1.52 5.55
N THR A 108 8.44 -2.01 5.70
CA THR A 108 7.24 -1.33 5.19
C THR A 108 6.83 -0.16 6.05
N CYS A 109 6.82 -0.34 7.38
CA CYS A 109 6.28 0.65 8.30
C CYS A 109 7.37 1.50 8.98
N GLY A 110 8.65 1.16 8.79
CA GLY A 110 9.77 1.81 9.47
C GLY A 110 9.93 1.42 10.93
N ARG A 111 9.10 0.52 11.42
CA ARG A 111 9.15 -0.02 12.78
C ARG A 111 8.52 -1.39 12.84
N ALA A 112 8.98 -2.19 13.78
CA ALA A 112 8.41 -3.50 14.06
C ALA A 112 8.23 -3.70 15.55
N ILE A 113 7.24 -4.50 15.92
CA ILE A 113 7.01 -4.93 17.29
C ILE A 113 6.88 -6.45 17.33
N GLY A 114 7.46 -7.05 18.35
CA GLY A 114 7.31 -8.45 18.65
C GLY A 114 7.13 -8.66 20.16
N GLU A 115 6.69 -9.83 20.53
CA GLU A 115 6.46 -10.24 21.91
C GLU A 115 7.08 -11.62 22.14
N ILE A 116 7.80 -11.75 23.22
CA ILE A 116 8.28 -13.04 23.73
C ILE A 116 7.26 -13.52 24.75
N VAL A 117 6.61 -14.64 24.47
CA VAL A 117 5.61 -15.24 25.38
C VAL A 117 6.31 -16.33 26.21
N PRO A 118 6.47 -16.13 27.53
CA PRO A 118 7.05 -17.15 28.39
C PRO A 118 6.07 -18.31 28.65
N ALA A 119 6.60 -19.51 28.82
CA ALA A 119 5.82 -20.65 29.27
C ALA A 119 5.47 -20.54 30.77
N ALA A 120 4.53 -21.34 31.21
CA ALA A 120 4.19 -21.42 32.63
C ALA A 120 5.42 -21.74 33.48
N GLY A 121 5.80 -20.84 34.39
CA GLY A 121 6.99 -20.93 35.20
C GLY A 121 8.18 -20.13 34.73
N ASN A 122 8.10 -19.37 33.66
CA ASN A 122 9.11 -18.42 33.12
C ASN A 122 10.50 -19.04 32.85
N ARG A 123 10.57 -20.33 32.61
CA ARG A 123 11.85 -21.03 32.34
C ARG A 123 12.08 -21.28 30.85
N GLU A 124 11.03 -21.22 30.06
CA GLU A 124 11.08 -21.53 28.63
C GLU A 124 10.28 -20.49 27.86
N ILE A 125 10.58 -20.32 26.59
CA ILE A 125 9.81 -19.48 25.67
C ILE A 125 8.72 -20.34 25.01
N ALA A 126 7.47 -19.98 25.24
CA ALA A 126 6.33 -20.67 24.63
C ALA A 126 6.06 -20.24 23.19
N ALA A 127 6.29 -18.97 22.88
CA ALA A 127 6.11 -18.41 21.53
C ALA A 127 6.90 -17.11 21.35
N VAL A 128 7.16 -16.75 20.10
CA VAL A 128 7.68 -15.44 19.71
C VAL A 128 6.75 -14.90 18.63
N LEU A 129 6.01 -13.84 18.92
CA LEU A 129 4.97 -13.32 18.06
C LEU A 129 5.36 -11.94 17.53
N TRP A 130 5.02 -11.65 16.28
CA TRP A 130 5.10 -10.26 15.80
C TRP A 130 3.73 -9.60 15.88
N GLY A 131 3.71 -8.31 16.15
CA GLY A 131 2.51 -7.51 16.34
C GLY A 131 2.25 -6.55 15.18
N ARG A 132 1.04 -6.00 15.19
CA ARG A 132 0.64 -4.95 14.25
C ARG A 132 1.11 -3.59 14.79
N VAL A 133 1.93 -2.92 14.01
CA VAL A 133 2.50 -1.61 14.39
C VAL A 133 1.52 -0.45 14.28
N GLU A 134 0.41 -0.66 13.58
CA GLU A 134 -0.67 0.32 13.46
C GLU A 134 -1.43 0.54 14.75
N ASP A 135 -1.45 -0.49 15.58
CA ASP A 135 -2.27 -0.56 16.79
C ASP A 135 -1.46 -0.16 18.04
N ILE A 136 -0.23 0.30 17.87
CA ILE A 136 0.64 0.69 18.98
C ILE A 136 0.97 2.18 18.99
N GLU A 137 1.14 2.71 20.18
CA GLU A 137 1.60 4.07 20.49
C GLU A 137 2.78 4.00 21.43
N ILE A 138 3.80 4.79 21.20
CA ILE A 138 4.92 4.94 22.11
C ILE A 138 4.72 6.21 22.89
N ARG A 139 4.70 6.09 24.20
CA ARG A 139 4.68 7.23 25.11
C ARG A 139 6.04 7.41 25.74
N GLU A 140 6.55 8.62 25.66
CA GLU A 140 7.77 9.00 26.35
C GLU A 140 7.51 9.02 27.85
N GLY A 141 8.48 8.53 28.61
CA GLY A 141 8.47 8.58 30.06
C GLY A 141 9.14 9.84 30.62
N ASP A 142 9.32 9.87 31.93
CA ASP A 142 9.96 11.00 32.64
C ASP A 142 11.45 11.17 32.32
N HIS A 143 12.04 10.21 31.63
CA HIS A 143 13.45 10.20 31.27
C HIS A 143 13.60 9.98 29.74
N PRO A 144 14.54 10.67 29.07
CA PRO A 144 14.69 10.58 27.61
C PRO A 144 14.91 9.16 27.04
N LEU A 145 15.38 8.24 27.88
CA LEU A 145 15.58 6.83 27.50
C LEU A 145 14.41 5.94 27.92
N ALA A 146 13.44 6.47 28.64
CA ALA A 146 12.28 5.72 29.10
C ALA A 146 11.14 5.91 28.12
N PHE A 147 10.65 4.83 27.56
CA PHE A 147 9.45 4.82 26.75
C PHE A 147 8.54 3.66 27.16
N THR A 148 7.27 3.85 26.98
CA THR A 148 6.23 2.84 27.26
C THR A 148 5.49 2.53 26.00
N ILE A 149 5.43 1.25 25.64
CA ILE A 149 4.66 0.76 24.51
C ILE A 149 3.22 0.58 24.97
N CYS A 150 2.30 1.28 24.32
CA CYS A 150 0.88 1.23 24.57
C CYS A 150 0.18 0.54 23.40
N GLY A 151 -0.85 -0.22 23.71
CA GLY A 151 -1.71 -0.88 22.75
C GLY A 151 -3.18 -0.82 23.16
N PRO A 152 -4.12 -1.23 22.31
CA PRO A 152 -5.53 -1.29 22.65
C PRO A 152 -5.82 -2.45 23.62
N ASP A 153 -6.59 -2.16 24.65
CA ASP A 153 -7.19 -3.18 25.53
C ASP A 153 -8.36 -3.90 24.82
N GLU A 154 -8.98 -4.86 25.51
CA GLU A 154 -10.15 -5.59 24.99
C GLU A 154 -11.35 -4.67 24.67
N GLN A 155 -11.38 -3.47 25.26
CA GLN A 155 -12.39 -2.46 25.02
C GLN A 155 -11.94 -1.43 23.95
N GLY A 156 -10.76 -1.61 23.33
CA GLY A 156 -10.21 -0.70 22.33
C GLY A 156 -9.60 0.59 22.89
N ARG A 157 -9.39 0.69 24.21
CA ARG A 157 -8.75 1.85 24.82
C ARG A 157 -7.24 1.66 24.84
N MET A 158 -6.51 2.71 24.46
CA MET A 158 -5.06 2.70 24.47
C MET A 158 -4.50 2.77 25.89
N GLY A 159 -3.75 1.75 26.27
CA GLY A 159 -3.08 1.66 27.57
C GLY A 159 -1.73 0.96 27.47
N PRO A 160 -0.87 1.09 28.51
CA PRO A 160 0.40 0.37 28.55
C PRO A 160 0.20 -1.12 28.36
N LEU A 161 0.96 -1.71 27.45
CA LEU A 161 0.98 -3.16 27.29
C LEU A 161 1.64 -3.82 28.54
N PRO A 162 1.19 -4.99 28.94
CA PRO A 162 1.84 -5.72 30.04
C PRO A 162 3.24 -6.20 29.60
N CYS A 163 4.08 -6.49 30.58
CA CYS A 163 5.38 -7.14 30.36
C CYS A 163 6.26 -6.40 29.34
N GLN A 164 6.47 -5.09 29.52
CA GLN A 164 7.29 -4.25 28.63
C GLN A 164 8.66 -4.85 28.29
N ASP A 165 9.28 -5.56 29.24
CA ASP A 165 10.60 -6.19 29.07
C ASP A 165 10.58 -7.38 28.11
N LEU A 166 9.42 -7.91 27.78
CA LEU A 166 9.25 -9.01 26.82
C LEU A 166 8.81 -8.51 25.43
N LEU A 167 8.66 -7.19 25.28
CA LEU A 167 8.34 -6.57 24.00
C LEU A 167 9.62 -6.24 23.24
N LEU A 168 9.68 -6.67 22.00
CA LEU A 168 10.73 -6.33 21.05
C LEU A 168 10.24 -5.18 20.19
N PHE A 169 10.83 -4.01 20.35
CA PHE A 169 10.52 -2.86 19.50
C PHE A 169 11.78 -2.41 18.77
N THR A 170 11.69 -2.32 17.44
CA THR A 170 12.80 -1.88 16.60
C THR A 170 12.34 -0.79 15.65
N PRO A 171 12.86 0.44 15.79
CA PRO A 171 12.70 1.49 14.78
C PRO A 171 13.77 1.33 13.69
N LEU A 172 13.41 1.58 12.43
CA LEU A 172 14.32 1.61 11.29
C LEU A 172 14.80 3.06 11.08
N ASN A 173 16.10 3.29 11.12
CA ASN A 173 16.71 4.62 10.92
C ASN A 173 15.97 5.74 11.69
N PRO A 174 15.84 5.64 13.02
CA PRO A 174 15.14 6.65 13.80
C PRO A 174 15.88 7.99 13.70
N GLU A 175 15.12 9.07 13.61
CA GLU A 175 15.64 10.43 13.73
C GLU A 175 15.92 10.76 15.22
N ALA A 176 16.84 11.69 15.47
CA ALA A 176 17.38 11.94 16.81
C ALA A 176 16.31 12.26 17.89
N ASP A 177 15.21 12.89 17.47
CA ASP A 177 14.16 13.36 18.39
C ASP A 177 12.89 12.50 18.30
N SER A 178 12.97 11.30 17.74
CA SER A 178 11.79 10.45 17.58
C SER A 178 12.08 8.99 17.94
N PRO A 179 11.21 8.37 18.74
CA PRO A 179 11.28 6.93 19.01
C PRO A 179 10.81 6.10 17.81
N TYR A 180 10.20 6.73 16.81
CA TYR A 180 9.70 6.06 15.62
C TYR A 180 10.74 6.01 14.53
N GLY A 181 10.76 4.90 13.80
CA GLY A 181 11.62 4.74 12.63
C GLY A 181 10.98 5.31 11.36
N VAL A 182 11.76 5.33 10.30
CA VAL A 182 11.39 5.84 8.98
C VAL A 182 11.25 4.66 8.01
N SER A 183 10.10 4.55 7.34
CA SER A 183 9.87 3.54 6.31
C SER A 183 10.80 3.71 5.12
N LEU A 184 11.25 2.60 4.54
CA LEU A 184 11.93 2.62 3.25
C LEU A 184 11.04 3.16 2.13
N LEU A 185 9.73 3.08 2.31
CA LEU A 185 8.75 3.52 1.32
C LEU A 185 8.39 5.01 1.42
N ARG A 186 9.01 5.76 2.36
CA ARG A 186 8.64 7.16 2.64
C ARG A 186 8.58 8.05 1.39
N GLY A 187 9.51 7.90 0.46
CA GLY A 187 9.55 8.69 -0.78
C GLY A 187 8.73 8.12 -1.94
N LEU A 188 8.25 6.88 -1.82
CA LEU A 188 7.61 6.18 -2.92
C LEU A 188 6.19 6.64 -3.26
N PRO A 189 5.33 7.09 -2.32
CA PRO A 189 3.96 7.49 -2.67
C PRO A 189 3.90 8.55 -3.77
N PHE A 190 4.82 9.51 -3.74
CA PHE A 190 4.92 10.53 -4.78
C PHE A 190 5.34 9.95 -6.14
N LEU A 191 6.37 9.10 -6.16
CA LEU A 191 6.85 8.46 -7.38
C LEU A 191 5.81 7.49 -7.95
N THR A 192 5.10 6.76 -7.08
CA THR A 192 4.03 5.85 -7.49
C THR A 192 2.85 6.57 -8.09
N ASP A 193 2.47 7.73 -7.55
CA ASP A 193 1.39 8.56 -8.13
C ASP A 193 1.74 8.99 -9.57
N ILE A 194 2.97 9.41 -9.80
CA ILE A 194 3.47 9.74 -11.14
C ILE A 194 3.44 8.51 -12.04
N LEU A 195 3.95 7.38 -11.57
CA LEU A 195 3.99 6.13 -12.33
C LEU A 195 2.59 5.65 -12.72
N MET A 196 1.64 5.68 -11.79
CA MET A 196 0.25 5.32 -12.04
C MET A 196 -0.41 6.24 -13.07
N LYS A 197 -0.11 7.55 -13.03
CA LYS A 197 -0.58 8.51 -14.05
C LYS A 197 0.01 8.19 -15.43
N ILE A 198 1.29 7.82 -15.49
CA ILE A 198 1.94 7.39 -16.74
C ILE A 198 1.26 6.13 -17.28
N TYR A 199 1.06 5.09 -16.46
CA TYR A 199 0.40 3.86 -16.87
C TYR A 199 -1.03 4.09 -17.34
N HIS A 200 -1.78 4.93 -16.61
CA HIS A 200 -3.12 5.33 -17.02
C HIS A 200 -3.12 6.03 -18.39
N THR A 201 -2.19 6.96 -18.60
CA THR A 201 -2.04 7.67 -19.89
C THR A 201 -1.67 6.71 -21.02
N ILE A 202 -0.74 5.77 -20.76
CA ILE A 202 -0.38 4.73 -21.72
C ILE A 202 -1.60 3.86 -22.04
N GLY A 203 -2.37 3.44 -21.03
CA GLY A 203 -3.59 2.66 -21.21
C GLY A 203 -4.61 3.38 -22.09
N ILE A 204 -4.89 4.66 -21.80
CA ILE A 204 -5.78 5.48 -22.62
C ILE A 204 -5.26 5.60 -24.06
N ASN A 205 -3.96 5.86 -24.23
CA ASN A 205 -3.37 5.96 -25.57
C ASN A 205 -3.44 4.63 -26.31
N TRP A 206 -3.19 3.51 -25.62
CA TRP A 206 -3.32 2.18 -26.20
C TRP A 206 -4.75 1.89 -26.65
N GLU A 207 -5.74 2.19 -25.82
CA GLU A 207 -7.16 2.09 -26.19
C GLU A 207 -7.51 2.99 -27.38
N ARG A 208 -6.90 4.20 -27.45
CA ARG A 208 -7.11 5.12 -28.55
C ARG A 208 -6.43 4.70 -29.84
N CYS A 209 -5.21 4.17 -29.75
CA CYS A 209 -4.46 3.67 -30.91
C CYS A 209 -4.97 2.31 -31.38
N GLY A 210 -5.48 1.50 -30.47
CA GLY A 210 -6.09 0.20 -30.78
C GLY A 210 -7.48 0.33 -31.44
N SER A 211 -8.16 1.47 -31.25
CA SER A 211 -9.36 1.80 -32.01
C SER A 211 -9.00 2.75 -33.13
N LEU A 212 -8.86 2.20 -34.33
CA LEU A 212 -8.70 3.00 -35.55
C LEU A 212 -9.79 4.09 -35.60
N ARG A 213 -9.36 5.34 -35.71
CA ARG A 213 -10.29 6.45 -35.87
C ARG A 213 -10.40 6.74 -37.35
N PHE A 214 -11.57 6.55 -37.85
CA PHE A 214 -11.90 6.86 -39.24
C PHE A 214 -12.71 8.15 -39.29
N ALA A 215 -12.42 9.01 -40.20
CA ALA A 215 -13.29 10.11 -40.58
C ALA A 215 -14.17 9.62 -41.76
N VAL A 216 -15.44 9.47 -41.48
CA VAL A 216 -16.43 9.07 -42.51
C VAL A 216 -17.10 10.32 -43.01
N THR A 217 -16.85 10.69 -44.28
CA THR A 217 -17.51 11.83 -44.93
C THR A 217 -18.56 11.32 -45.89
N CYS A 218 -19.78 11.79 -45.72
CA CYS A 218 -20.87 11.57 -46.65
C CYS A 218 -20.95 12.75 -47.59
N ARG A 219 -20.93 12.51 -48.92
CA ARG A 219 -21.18 13.58 -49.88
C ARG A 219 -22.65 13.97 -49.87
N ASP A 220 -22.91 15.26 -49.96
CA ASP A 220 -24.27 15.80 -50.10
C ASP A 220 -24.75 15.54 -51.53
N ASP A 221 -25.79 14.74 -51.66
CA ASP A 221 -26.43 14.44 -52.94
C ASP A 221 -27.57 15.42 -53.32
N GLY A 222 -27.70 16.52 -52.56
CA GLY A 222 -28.71 17.56 -52.79
C GLY A 222 -30.14 17.19 -52.36
N ASN A 223 -30.36 15.98 -51.82
CA ASN A 223 -31.69 15.52 -51.40
C ASN A 223 -32.06 15.88 -49.98
N GLY A 224 -31.22 16.62 -49.24
CA GLY A 224 -31.47 17.06 -47.87
C GLY A 224 -31.41 15.97 -46.82
N GLN A 225 -31.00 14.73 -47.18
CA GLN A 225 -30.94 13.59 -46.26
C GLN A 225 -29.51 13.29 -45.76
N ALA A 226 -28.52 14.09 -46.15
CA ALA A 226 -27.12 13.87 -45.82
C ALA A 226 -26.88 13.90 -44.30
N GLU A 227 -27.57 14.75 -43.57
CA GLU A 227 -27.46 14.86 -42.12
C GLU A 227 -28.02 13.63 -41.39
N GLU A 228 -29.15 13.11 -41.87
CA GLU A 228 -29.80 11.95 -41.28
C GLU A 228 -28.98 10.67 -41.55
N ARG A 229 -28.44 10.51 -42.77
CA ARG A 229 -27.49 9.44 -43.10
C ARG A 229 -26.20 9.50 -42.24
N SER A 230 -25.65 10.68 -42.07
CA SER A 230 -24.46 10.89 -41.23
C SER A 230 -24.70 10.47 -39.77
N ARG A 231 -25.88 10.82 -39.22
CA ARG A 231 -26.27 10.38 -37.88
C ARG A 231 -26.46 8.87 -37.76
N MET A 232 -27.07 8.25 -38.74
CA MET A 232 -27.26 6.79 -38.77
C MET A 232 -25.91 6.05 -38.85
N LEU A 233 -25.02 6.50 -39.73
CA LEU A 233 -23.68 5.94 -39.86
C LEU A 233 -22.87 6.11 -38.59
N ALA A 234 -22.93 7.26 -37.93
CA ALA A 234 -22.29 7.49 -36.65
C ALA A 234 -22.82 6.56 -35.53
N GLY A 235 -24.14 6.29 -35.54
CA GLY A 235 -24.77 5.35 -34.63
C GLY A 235 -24.33 3.91 -34.83
N GLU A 236 -24.33 3.44 -36.09
CA GLU A 236 -23.86 2.08 -36.44
C GLU A 236 -22.36 1.92 -36.16
N TRP A 237 -21.55 2.91 -36.47
CA TRP A 237 -20.13 2.91 -36.18
C TRP A 237 -19.87 2.83 -34.68
N SER A 238 -20.59 3.63 -33.87
CA SER A 238 -20.46 3.59 -32.40
C SER A 238 -20.81 2.21 -31.84
N ARG A 239 -21.84 1.56 -32.38
CA ARG A 239 -22.20 0.18 -31.97
C ARG A 239 -21.15 -0.83 -32.36
N ALA A 240 -20.62 -0.77 -33.58
CA ALA A 240 -19.56 -1.67 -34.03
C ALA A 240 -18.29 -1.54 -33.18
N MET A 241 -17.93 -0.32 -32.77
CA MET A 241 -16.80 -0.06 -31.88
C MET A 241 -17.02 -0.55 -30.45
N GLN A 242 -18.26 -0.49 -29.94
CA GLN A 242 -18.61 -1.06 -28.65
C GLN A 242 -18.55 -2.60 -28.68
N ASP A 243 -19.00 -3.20 -29.75
CA ASP A 243 -18.93 -4.65 -29.93
C ASP A 243 -17.47 -5.14 -30.03
N THR A 244 -16.59 -4.39 -30.69
CA THR A 244 -15.14 -4.70 -30.75
C THR A 244 -14.49 -4.66 -29.36
N ARG A 245 -14.89 -3.74 -28.48
CA ARG A 245 -14.43 -3.69 -27.08
C ARG A 245 -14.88 -4.90 -26.25
N SER A 246 -16.03 -5.49 -26.61
CA SER A 246 -16.53 -6.71 -25.98
C SER A 246 -15.93 -8.01 -26.57
N GLY A 247 -14.97 -7.88 -27.49
CA GLY A 247 -14.29 -9.02 -28.14
C GLY A 247 -15.03 -9.58 -29.37
N SER A 248 -16.07 -8.90 -29.82
CA SER A 248 -16.78 -9.25 -31.08
C SER A 248 -16.26 -8.35 -32.21
N VAL A 249 -15.61 -8.94 -33.19
CA VAL A 249 -15.15 -8.22 -34.39
C VAL A 249 -16.28 -8.21 -35.42
N ARG A 250 -16.79 -7.04 -35.76
CA ARG A 250 -17.75 -6.85 -36.87
C ARG A 250 -17.15 -5.92 -37.89
N ASP A 251 -17.16 -6.38 -39.13
CA ASP A 251 -16.81 -5.55 -40.28
C ASP A 251 -17.91 -4.52 -40.53
N PHE A 252 -17.49 -3.26 -40.68
CA PHE A 252 -18.41 -2.20 -41.04
C PHE A 252 -18.55 -2.15 -42.57
N VAL A 253 -19.77 -2.31 -43.06
CA VAL A 253 -20.07 -2.23 -44.48
C VAL A 253 -20.97 -1.02 -44.69
N ALA A 254 -20.48 0.00 -45.39
CA ALA A 254 -21.25 1.14 -45.81
C ALA A 254 -21.66 0.98 -47.29
N VAL A 255 -22.92 1.23 -47.59
CA VAL A 255 -23.44 1.25 -48.96
C VAL A 255 -23.75 2.69 -49.33
N GLY A 256 -23.08 3.21 -50.35
CA GLY A 256 -23.27 4.58 -50.84
C GLY A 256 -21.96 5.29 -51.13
N ASP A 257 -22.06 6.58 -51.50
CA ASP A 257 -20.87 7.43 -51.77
C ASP A 257 -20.28 7.92 -50.46
N VAL A 258 -19.48 7.05 -49.82
CA VAL A 258 -18.85 7.27 -48.53
C VAL A 258 -17.34 7.22 -48.70
N ASP A 259 -16.65 8.26 -48.32
CA ASP A 259 -15.20 8.31 -48.29
C ASP A 259 -14.68 8.07 -46.85
N ILE A 260 -13.79 7.08 -46.67
CA ILE A 260 -13.25 6.71 -45.40
C ILE A 260 -11.77 7.07 -45.38
N GLN A 261 -11.38 8.01 -44.52
CA GLN A 261 -9.99 8.39 -44.30
C GLN A 261 -9.53 7.85 -42.95
N VAL A 262 -8.31 7.27 -42.90
CA VAL A 262 -7.63 6.72 -41.71
C VAL A 262 -6.75 7.77 -41.10
#